data_e6b754855bc4075e2172604a44338694
#
_entry.id   e6b754855bc4075e2172604a44338694
#
_cell.length_a   1.000
_cell.length_b   1.000
_cell.length_c   1.000
_cell.angle_alpha   90.00
_cell.angle_beta   90.00
_cell.angle_gamma   90.00
#
_symmetry.space_group_name_H-M   'P 1'
#
loop_
_entity.id
_entity.type
_entity.pdbx_description
1 polymer ?
#
loop_
_entity_poly.entity_id
_entity_poly.type
_entity_poly.pdbx_seq_one_letter_code
_entity_poly.pdbx_strand_id
1 'polypeptide(L)'
;DFCLSRGLGDVYKRQGFDIAVIISDTWGRPWRTGQVNMAIGVAGMEALTDYRGQYDPYGYELQATVIAVADELASAAELVMGKTERIPVALIRGYSYIPGKVSVQSLLRDPATDMFR
;
A
#
# COMPACT_ATOMS: atom_id res chain seq x y z
N ASP A 1 -4.96 11.46 3.83
CA ASP A 1 -6.19 10.72 3.99
C ASP A 1 -6.78 10.25 2.67
N PHE A 2 -7.85 9.49 2.73
CA PHE A 2 -8.42 8.84 1.56
C PHE A 2 -9.00 9.85 0.54
N CYS A 3 -9.65 10.89 1.01
CA CYS A 3 -10.23 11.91 0.13
C CYS A 3 -9.15 12.69 -0.63
N LEU A 4 -8.03 12.98 0.03
CA LEU A 4 -6.91 13.67 -0.61
C LEU A 4 -6.25 12.80 -1.69
N SER A 5 -6.03 11.51 -1.42
CA SER A 5 -5.42 10.62 -2.41
C SER A 5 -6.32 10.44 -3.65
N ARG A 6 -7.63 10.36 -3.47
CA ARG A 6 -8.57 10.33 -4.60
C ARG A 6 -8.52 11.63 -5.40
N GLY A 7 -8.47 12.77 -4.73
CA GLY A 7 -8.38 14.07 -5.41
C GLY A 7 -7.14 14.19 -6.29
N LEU A 8 -6.00 13.76 -5.77
CA LEU A 8 -4.74 13.73 -6.55
C LEU A 8 -4.84 12.80 -7.76
N GLY A 9 -5.38 11.59 -7.58
CA GLY A 9 -5.58 10.64 -8.66
C GLY A 9 -6.49 11.22 -9.76
N ASP A 10 -7.57 11.88 -9.37
CA ASP A 10 -8.49 12.51 -10.32
C ASP A 10 -7.83 13.65 -11.11
N VAL A 11 -6.98 14.45 -10.48
CA VAL A 11 -6.23 15.50 -11.16
C VAL A 11 -5.30 14.91 -12.23
N TYR A 12 -4.55 13.86 -11.90
CA TYR A 12 -3.67 13.21 -12.86
C TYR A 12 -4.45 12.56 -14.00
N LYS A 13 -5.58 11.94 -13.73
CA LYS A 13 -6.45 11.38 -14.79
C LYS A 13 -6.95 12.43 -15.76
N ARG A 14 -7.34 13.61 -15.25
CA ARG A 14 -7.78 14.73 -16.11
C ARG A 14 -6.67 15.24 -17.01
N GLN A 15 -5.42 15.07 -16.62
CA GLN A 15 -4.25 15.45 -17.42
C GLN A 15 -3.80 14.35 -18.39
N GLY A 16 -4.55 13.24 -18.49
CA GLY A 16 -4.23 12.13 -19.37
C GLY A 16 -3.25 11.11 -18.78
N PHE A 17 -2.95 11.20 -17.48
CA PHE A 17 -2.09 10.23 -16.80
C PHE A 17 -2.93 9.27 -15.98
N ASP A 18 -2.62 7.97 -16.10
CA ASP A 18 -3.17 6.94 -15.24
C ASP A 18 -2.15 6.62 -14.16
N ILE A 19 -2.41 7.11 -12.96
CA ILE A 19 -1.47 7.00 -11.83
C ILE A 19 -2.20 6.57 -10.56
N ALA A 20 -1.55 5.70 -9.80
CA ALA A 20 -1.98 5.37 -8.45
C ALA A 20 -1.33 6.33 -7.46
N VAL A 21 -2.03 6.65 -6.39
CA VAL A 21 -1.58 7.56 -5.34
C VAL A 21 -1.69 6.87 -3.99
N ILE A 22 -0.60 6.93 -3.20
CA ILE A 22 -0.57 6.42 -1.84
C ILE A 22 -0.15 7.56 -0.91
N ILE A 23 -0.91 7.75 0.16
CA ILE A 23 -0.54 8.62 1.26
C ILE A 23 -0.05 7.73 2.39
N SER A 24 1.09 8.06 2.98
CA SER A 24 1.73 7.24 3.99
C SER A 24 2.04 8.01 5.27
N ASP A 25 2.19 7.27 6.35
CA ASP A 25 2.64 7.80 7.62
C ASP A 25 3.51 6.75 8.33
N THR A 26 4.21 7.17 9.36
CA THR A 26 5.16 6.34 10.09
C THR A 26 4.46 5.59 11.21
N TRP A 27 4.67 4.26 11.27
CA TRP A 27 4.02 3.38 12.24
C TRP A 27 5.03 2.44 12.89
N GLY A 28 4.81 2.13 14.18
CA GLY A 28 5.50 1.04 14.85
C GLY A 28 4.96 -0.32 14.43
N ARG A 29 5.68 -1.36 14.80
CA ARG A 29 5.28 -2.76 14.50
C ARG A 29 5.37 -3.60 15.76
N PRO A 30 4.44 -4.57 15.97
CA PRO A 30 4.52 -5.48 17.10
C PRO A 30 5.84 -6.28 17.10
N TRP A 31 6.44 -6.43 18.25
CA TRP A 31 7.65 -7.24 18.49
C TRP A 31 8.90 -6.86 17.68
N ARG A 32 8.89 -5.72 17.02
CA ARG A 32 10.02 -5.26 16.22
C ARG A 32 10.41 -3.84 16.63
N THR A 33 11.70 -3.62 16.77
CA THR A 33 12.24 -2.26 16.98
C THR A 33 12.26 -1.50 15.65
N GLY A 34 12.00 -0.22 15.73
CA GLY A 34 11.96 0.65 14.55
C GLY A 34 10.57 0.82 13.99
N GLN A 35 10.42 1.83 13.14
CA GLN A 35 9.17 2.19 12.49
C GLN A 35 9.32 2.06 10.99
N VAL A 36 8.20 1.88 10.31
CA VAL A 36 8.13 1.87 8.85
C VAL A 36 6.98 2.76 8.39
N ASN A 37 7.01 3.22 7.15
CA ASN A 37 5.86 3.89 6.58
C ASN A 37 4.82 2.86 6.15
N MET A 38 3.57 3.19 6.41
CA MET A 38 2.42 2.39 6.00
C MET A 38 1.42 3.29 5.28
N ALA A 39 0.63 2.72 4.40
CA ALA A 39 -0.38 3.46 3.66
C ALA A 39 -1.55 3.85 4.57
N ILE A 40 -1.90 5.13 4.57
CA ILE A 40 -3.10 5.65 5.24
C ILE A 40 -4.14 6.16 4.23
N GLY A 41 -3.78 6.20 2.96
CA GLY A 41 -4.69 6.53 1.86
C GLY A 41 -4.19 5.88 0.58
N VAL A 42 -5.09 5.27 -0.18
CA VAL A 42 -4.78 4.60 -1.45
C VAL A 42 -5.85 4.95 -2.48
N ALA A 43 -5.42 5.29 -3.69
CA ALA A 43 -6.31 5.52 -4.82
C ALA A 43 -5.71 4.99 -6.11
N GLY A 44 -6.54 4.42 -6.96
CA GLY A 44 -6.16 3.99 -8.30
C GLY A 44 -5.51 2.62 -8.38
N MET A 45 -5.34 1.91 -7.26
CA MET A 45 -4.75 0.58 -7.26
C MET A 45 -5.36 -0.30 -6.18
N GLU A 46 -5.23 -1.61 -6.34
CA GLU A 46 -5.53 -2.57 -5.29
C GLU A 46 -4.46 -2.49 -4.20
N ALA A 47 -4.89 -2.38 -2.94
CA ALA A 47 -3.97 -2.25 -1.80
C ALA A 47 -3.34 -3.59 -1.40
N LEU A 48 -4.00 -4.69 -1.72
CA LEU A 48 -3.59 -6.05 -1.38
C LEU A 48 -3.37 -6.87 -2.64
N THR A 49 -2.39 -7.76 -2.61
CA THR A 49 -2.25 -8.83 -3.59
C THR A 49 -2.57 -10.16 -2.90
N ASP A 50 -3.61 -10.82 -3.36
CA ASP A 50 -4.11 -12.06 -2.76
C ASP A 50 -3.62 -13.25 -3.58
N TYR A 51 -2.71 -14.03 -2.99
CA TYR A 51 -2.17 -15.23 -3.60
C TYR A 51 -2.92 -16.51 -3.20
N ARG A 52 -3.95 -16.41 -2.38
CA ARG A 52 -4.71 -17.60 -1.95
C ARG A 52 -5.33 -18.27 -3.17
N GLY A 53 -5.20 -19.59 -3.25
CA GLY A 53 -5.68 -20.38 -4.38
C GLY A 53 -4.69 -20.51 -5.53
N GLN A 54 -3.56 -19.80 -5.49
CA GLN A 54 -2.47 -19.97 -6.46
C GLN A 54 -1.48 -21.04 -5.97
N TYR A 55 -0.70 -21.57 -6.89
CA TYR A 55 0.28 -22.63 -6.61
C TYR A 55 1.69 -22.04 -6.65
N ASP A 56 2.54 -22.50 -5.73
CA ASP A 56 3.95 -22.14 -5.77
C ASP A 56 4.67 -22.96 -6.86
N PRO A 57 5.99 -22.69 -7.13
CA PRO A 57 6.74 -23.45 -8.14
C PRO A 57 6.84 -24.95 -7.88
N TYR A 58 6.57 -25.39 -6.65
CA TYR A 58 6.63 -26.81 -6.25
C TYR A 58 5.25 -27.48 -6.28
N GLY A 59 4.18 -26.78 -6.68
CA GLY A 59 2.84 -27.30 -6.80
C GLY A 59 2.01 -27.25 -5.52
N TYR A 60 2.48 -26.55 -4.47
CA TYR A 60 1.73 -26.37 -3.25
C TYR A 60 0.77 -25.18 -3.37
N GLU A 61 -0.48 -25.36 -2.97
CA GLU A 61 -1.47 -24.29 -2.97
C GLU A 61 -1.22 -23.31 -1.82
N LEU A 62 -1.18 -22.02 -2.15
CA LEU A 62 -1.06 -20.95 -1.18
C LEU A 62 -2.43 -20.70 -0.53
N GLN A 63 -2.53 -20.87 0.79
CA GLN A 63 -3.81 -20.79 1.49
C GLN A 63 -3.98 -19.52 2.32
N ALA A 64 -2.89 -18.86 2.68
CA ALA A 64 -2.92 -17.72 3.59
C ALA A 64 -2.14 -16.49 3.13
N THR A 65 -1.50 -16.55 1.97
CA THR A 65 -0.60 -15.48 1.52
C THR A 65 -1.38 -14.35 0.88
N VAL A 66 -1.45 -13.24 1.61
CA VAL A 66 -1.98 -11.96 1.12
C VAL A 66 -0.94 -10.90 1.45
N ILE A 67 -0.49 -10.17 0.43
CA ILE A 67 0.57 -9.17 0.57
C ILE A 67 -0.03 -7.77 0.56
N ALA A 68 0.35 -6.97 1.56
CA ALA A 68 -0.07 -5.56 1.66
C ALA A 68 0.82 -4.70 0.77
N VAL A 69 0.58 -4.72 -0.52
CA VAL A 69 1.40 -4.06 -1.54
C VAL A 69 1.49 -2.55 -1.32
N ALA A 70 0.39 -1.91 -0.94
CA ALA A 70 0.39 -0.47 -0.67
C ALA A 70 1.33 -0.11 0.48
N ASP A 71 1.36 -0.93 1.53
CA ASP A 71 2.29 -0.73 2.66
C ASP A 71 3.74 -0.95 2.23
N GLU A 72 4.01 -1.94 1.40
CA GLU A 72 5.36 -2.19 0.90
C GLU A 72 5.86 -1.04 0.03
N LEU A 73 5.02 -0.50 -0.85
CA LEU A 73 5.35 0.65 -1.68
C LEU A 73 5.58 1.91 -0.82
N ALA A 74 4.77 2.12 0.20
CA ALA A 74 4.95 3.22 1.13
C ALA A 74 6.29 3.12 1.87
N SER A 75 6.65 1.93 2.33
CA SER A 75 7.93 1.67 3.01
C SER A 75 9.11 1.87 2.06
N ALA A 76 9.01 1.40 0.82
CA ALA A 76 10.06 1.58 -0.18
C ALA A 76 10.29 3.06 -0.51
N ALA A 77 9.22 3.82 -0.67
CA ALA A 77 9.30 5.26 -0.94
C ALA A 77 9.99 6.01 0.20
N GLU A 78 9.74 5.63 1.44
CA GLU A 78 10.34 6.27 2.60
C GLU A 78 11.86 6.18 2.61
N LEU A 79 12.44 5.13 2.04
CA LEU A 79 13.90 4.96 1.96
C LEU A 79 14.58 6.11 1.20
N VAL A 80 13.91 6.74 0.24
CA VAL A 80 14.44 7.88 -0.51
C VAL A 80 13.92 9.22 -0.01
N MET A 81 12.74 9.24 0.61
CA MET A 81 12.16 10.49 1.15
C MET A 81 12.85 10.92 2.45
N GLY A 82 13.13 9.98 3.33
CA GLY A 82 13.65 10.28 4.66
C GLY A 82 12.68 11.09 5.51
N LYS A 83 13.18 11.63 6.63
CA LYS A 83 12.35 12.40 7.57
C LYS A 83 12.78 13.85 7.71
N THR A 84 13.98 14.18 7.31
CA THR A 84 14.58 15.51 7.55
C THR A 84 14.94 16.27 6.28
N GLU A 85 14.81 15.66 5.12
CA GLU A 85 15.30 16.24 3.86
C GLU A 85 14.23 17.01 3.10
N ARG A 86 13.03 17.17 3.67
CA ARG A 86 11.92 17.93 3.08
C ARG A 86 11.50 17.43 1.69
N ILE A 87 11.49 16.10 1.51
CA ILE A 87 11.01 15.45 0.29
C ILE A 87 9.60 14.93 0.58
N PRO A 88 8.52 15.64 0.18
CA PRO A 88 7.16 15.25 0.55
C PRO A 88 6.55 14.19 -0.37
N VAL A 89 7.14 13.95 -1.54
CA VAL A 89 6.58 13.05 -2.55
C VAL A 89 7.70 12.23 -3.18
N ALA A 90 7.45 10.95 -3.41
CA ALA A 90 8.31 10.08 -4.19
C ALA A 90 7.51 9.46 -5.34
N LEU A 91 8.17 9.28 -6.48
CA LEU A 91 7.60 8.61 -7.64
C LEU A 91 8.22 7.23 -7.77
N ILE A 92 7.37 6.21 -7.84
CA ILE A 92 7.78 4.83 -8.09
C ILE A 92 7.45 4.48 -9.53
N ARG A 93 8.46 4.08 -10.29
CA ARG A 93 8.33 3.64 -11.68
C ARG A 93 8.71 2.18 -11.81
N GLY A 94 8.09 1.50 -12.77
CA GLY A 94 8.47 0.14 -13.13
C GLY A 94 7.78 -0.95 -12.33
N TYR A 95 6.95 -0.59 -11.36
CA TYR A 95 6.12 -1.55 -10.66
C TYR A 95 4.77 -1.69 -11.36
N SER A 96 4.39 -2.93 -11.71
CA SER A 96 3.09 -3.23 -12.33
C SER A 96 2.05 -3.47 -11.25
N TYR A 97 1.33 -2.42 -10.88
CA TYR A 97 0.25 -2.54 -9.91
C TYR A 97 -1.06 -2.99 -10.57
N ILE A 98 -1.95 -3.56 -9.77
CA ILE A 98 -3.30 -3.92 -10.22
C ILE A 98 -4.19 -2.70 -10.04
N PRO A 99 -4.76 -2.12 -11.12
CA PRO A 99 -5.69 -1.00 -10.99
C PRO A 99 -6.93 -1.41 -10.19
N GLY A 100 -7.45 -0.50 -9.39
CA GLY A 100 -8.63 -0.78 -8.59
C GLY A 100 -9.22 0.47 -7.98
N LYS A 101 -10.39 0.30 -7.36
CA LYS A 101 -11.12 1.36 -6.65
C LYS A 101 -11.21 1.09 -5.16
N VAL A 102 -10.34 0.21 -4.65
CA VAL A 102 -10.37 -0.20 -3.25
C VAL A 102 -9.82 0.90 -2.37
N SER A 103 -10.40 1.07 -1.19
CA SER A 103 -9.92 2.04 -0.20
C SER A 103 -8.87 1.42 0.72
N VAL A 104 -8.19 2.28 1.49
CA VAL A 104 -7.27 1.84 2.55
C VAL A 104 -7.94 0.94 3.57
N GLN A 105 -9.27 0.97 3.69
CA GLN A 105 -10.01 0.12 4.63
C GLN A 105 -9.80 -1.37 4.37
N SER A 106 -9.47 -1.76 3.14
CA SER A 106 -9.12 -3.16 2.84
C SER A 106 -7.87 -3.64 3.59
N LEU A 107 -7.01 -2.72 4.02
CA LEU A 107 -5.81 -3.02 4.82
C LEU A 107 -6.11 -3.18 6.30
N LEU A 108 -7.25 -2.72 6.78
CA LEU A 108 -7.63 -2.79 8.18
C LEU A 108 -8.15 -4.19 8.49
N ARG A 109 -7.60 -4.78 9.55
CA ARG A 109 -8.03 -6.11 9.97
C ARG A 109 -9.39 -6.04 10.64
N ASP A 110 -10.25 -7.00 10.34
CA ASP A 110 -11.50 -7.19 11.06
C ASP A 110 -11.19 -7.43 12.55
N PRO A 111 -11.83 -6.70 13.48
CA PRO A 111 -11.63 -6.93 14.91
C PRO A 111 -11.82 -8.38 15.36
N ALA A 112 -12.68 -9.14 14.70
CA ALA A 112 -12.92 -10.55 15.02
C ALA A 112 -11.71 -11.45 14.73
N THR A 113 -10.77 -11.03 13.87
CA THR A 113 -9.57 -11.78 13.52
C THR A 113 -8.29 -11.13 14.02
N ASP A 114 -8.40 -10.04 14.77
CA ASP A 114 -7.27 -9.28 15.26
C ASP A 114 -6.72 -9.93 16.53
N MET A 115 -5.46 -10.37 16.48
CA MET A 115 -4.80 -11.03 17.60
C MET A 115 -4.35 -10.05 18.69
N PHE A 116 -4.41 -8.74 18.46
CA PHE A 116 -3.90 -7.71 19.35
C PHE A 116 -5.01 -6.89 20.02
N ARG A 117 -6.25 -7.30 19.89
CA ARG A 117 -7.41 -6.65 20.49
C ARG A 117 -8.12 -7.52 21.51
#